data_44c3194f0524308bf0e4062a4fa062cd
#
_entry.id   44c3194f0524308bf0e4062a4fa062cd
#
_cell.length_a   1.000
_cell.length_b   1.000
_cell.length_c   1.000
_cell.angle_alpha   90.00
_cell.angle_beta   90.00
_cell.angle_gamma   90.00
#
_symmetry.space_group_name_H-M   'P 1'
#
loop_
_entity.id
_entity.type
_entity.pdbx_description
1 polymer ?
#
loop_
_entity_poly.entity_id
_entity_poly.type
_entity_poly.pdbx_seq_one_letter_code
_entity_poly.pdbx_strand_id
1 'polypeptide(L)'
;MNICKFFISLFFVIELIVVCMAEDWPRFRGVNGQGISSQAVPTQWSEDKNIKWRCKLPGPGSSSPVIYRNKIFITSFSGVTTGDQDPSKLVRHIVCVDKEKGTIIWKDTVKATQPEDPYSGFLVEHGYASNTPLIDSGRLFVYLGKSGIHCYSLDGKKLWQKSLGTGSTRRKWGSAASPIIYKNTLIVSAAEESLTLYGLNPENGDQKWKSQADSLEMAYATPVLMKLSPERDDLILPVPGELWGMNPETGKLRWFTKTNITGNVSPSPVLGNGTVYIFGGYPSLRRSAIKVDGKKGELKEEATIWEDNQSSYVPTPVYVNNRLYWASDTGYACCVDAKSGDMLFRERLDARGKGSKGKPFYAGSILAGDKIYAVSRWGGTFVFNADKEFKLISHNKISTDDSQFHGTPALSNGEIFLRSDKYLYCISE
;
A
#
# COMPACT_ATOMS: atom_id res chain seq x y z
N MET A 1 64.17 49.78 9.72
CA MET A 1 63.23 49.80 8.59
C MET A 1 62.46 48.50 8.64
N ASN A 2 61.31 48.48 9.38
CA ASN A 2 60.51 47.28 9.66
C ASN A 2 59.34 47.22 8.67
N ILE A 3 59.33 46.18 7.84
CA ILE A 3 58.22 45.90 6.91
C ILE A 3 57.26 44.94 7.61
N CYS A 4 56.12 45.45 8.03
CA CYS A 4 55.03 44.66 8.61
C CYS A 4 54.24 43.99 7.46
N LYS A 5 54.32 42.66 7.37
CA LYS A 5 53.47 41.87 6.42
C LYS A 5 52.12 41.60 7.05
N PHE A 6 51.06 42.20 6.51
CA PHE A 6 49.69 41.87 6.81
C PHE A 6 49.29 40.60 6.04
N PHE A 7 49.01 39.52 6.76
CA PHE A 7 48.32 38.35 6.23
C PHE A 7 46.81 38.55 6.34
N ILE A 8 46.12 38.73 5.20
CA ILE A 8 44.68 38.72 5.15
C ILE A 8 44.26 37.26 4.97
N SER A 9 43.72 36.64 6.03
CA SER A 9 43.14 35.31 5.99
C SER A 9 41.73 35.38 5.46
N LEU A 10 41.52 34.89 4.24
CA LEU A 10 40.19 34.84 3.59
C LEU A 10 39.49 33.55 4.09
N PHE A 11 38.57 33.70 5.04
CA PHE A 11 37.68 32.61 5.44
C PHE A 11 36.61 32.40 4.38
N PHE A 12 36.73 31.32 3.59
CA PHE A 12 35.66 30.81 2.76
C PHE A 12 34.61 30.10 3.66
N VAL A 13 33.46 30.72 3.89
CA VAL A 13 32.32 30.05 4.49
C VAL A 13 31.67 29.22 3.36
N ILE A 14 31.90 27.91 3.37
CA ILE A 14 31.16 26.97 2.53
C ILE A 14 29.78 26.80 3.19
N GLU A 15 28.78 27.49 2.69
CA GLU A 15 27.39 27.17 3.01
C GLU A 15 27.06 25.79 2.43
N LEU A 16 26.96 24.80 3.31
CA LEU A 16 26.45 23.48 2.97
C LEU A 16 24.96 23.64 2.67
N ILE A 17 24.62 23.80 1.38
CA ILE A 17 23.22 23.70 0.95
C ILE A 17 22.82 22.24 1.16
N VAL A 18 22.15 21.94 2.27
CA VAL A 18 21.46 20.68 2.47
C VAL A 18 20.29 20.68 1.48
N VAL A 19 20.50 20.11 0.31
CA VAL A 19 19.41 19.80 -0.61
C VAL A 19 18.56 18.75 0.10
N CYS A 20 17.50 19.19 0.74
CA CYS A 20 16.47 18.30 1.27
C CYS A 20 15.84 17.58 0.06
N MET A 21 16.33 16.38 -0.23
CA MET A 21 15.75 15.55 -1.30
C MET A 21 14.30 15.28 -0.93
N ALA A 22 13.40 15.64 -1.84
CA ALA A 22 11.98 15.40 -1.65
C ALA A 22 11.74 13.90 -1.37
N GLU A 23 11.00 13.61 -0.30
CA GLU A 23 10.63 12.23 0.00
C GLU A 23 9.53 11.79 -0.97
N ASP A 24 9.91 10.97 -1.94
CA ASP A 24 8.97 10.34 -2.86
C ASP A 24 8.26 9.15 -2.17
N TRP A 25 6.99 8.92 -2.58
CA TRP A 25 6.18 7.77 -2.16
C TRP A 25 5.71 7.00 -3.39
N PRO A 26 6.63 6.30 -4.09
CA PRO A 26 6.44 5.90 -5.49
C PRO A 26 5.55 4.67 -5.70
N ARG A 27 5.11 4.01 -4.64
CA ARG A 27 4.30 2.79 -4.70
C ARG A 27 3.46 2.61 -3.43
N PHE A 28 2.62 1.57 -3.42
CA PHE A 28 1.86 1.17 -2.24
C PHE A 28 2.78 1.02 -1.01
N ARG A 29 2.46 1.77 0.06
CA ARG A 29 3.18 1.82 1.33
C ARG A 29 4.64 2.30 1.23
N GLY A 30 4.93 3.20 0.28
CA GLY A 30 6.21 3.90 0.18
C GLY A 30 7.34 3.09 -0.46
N VAL A 31 8.55 3.61 -0.38
CA VAL A 31 9.72 3.13 -1.13
C VAL A 31 9.95 1.63 -0.97
N ASN A 32 9.87 1.11 0.24
CA ASN A 32 10.10 -0.30 0.58
C ASN A 32 8.80 -1.12 0.79
N GLY A 33 7.63 -0.50 0.66
CA GLY A 33 6.33 -1.14 0.86
C GLY A 33 5.99 -1.41 2.34
N GLN A 34 6.71 -0.82 3.30
CA GLN A 34 6.52 -1.07 4.73
C GLN A 34 5.65 -0.02 5.44
N GLY A 35 5.29 1.08 4.75
CA GLY A 35 4.42 2.11 5.31
C GLY A 35 5.10 3.00 6.34
N ILE A 36 6.38 3.29 6.16
CA ILE A 36 7.21 4.00 7.14
C ILE A 36 7.88 5.21 6.50
N SER A 37 7.78 6.37 7.15
CA SER A 37 8.58 7.56 6.94
C SER A 37 9.23 7.97 8.26
N SER A 38 10.48 8.44 8.20
CA SER A 38 11.17 9.05 9.34
C SER A 38 10.72 10.49 9.60
N GLN A 39 10.07 11.12 8.63
CA GLN A 39 9.60 12.50 8.75
C GLN A 39 8.37 12.59 9.64
N ALA A 40 8.33 13.61 10.50
CA ALA A 40 7.12 13.97 11.20
C ALA A 40 6.14 14.65 10.24
N VAL A 41 4.85 14.40 10.46
CA VAL A 41 3.75 15.01 9.71
C VAL A 41 2.69 15.53 10.69
N PRO A 42 1.71 16.35 10.26
CA PRO A 42 0.67 16.88 11.14
C PRO A 42 -0.04 15.78 11.92
N THR A 43 -0.21 15.99 13.20
CA THR A 43 -0.98 15.08 14.07
C THR A 43 -2.43 15.52 14.24
N GLN A 44 -2.74 16.77 13.90
CA GLN A 44 -4.08 17.34 14.07
C GLN A 44 -4.54 18.05 12.81
N TRP A 45 -5.77 17.77 12.38
CA TRP A 45 -6.46 18.47 11.30
C TRP A 45 -7.98 18.37 11.44
N SER A 46 -8.65 19.29 10.80
CA SER A 46 -10.11 19.33 10.59
C SER A 46 -10.39 20.04 9.28
N GLU A 47 -11.66 20.28 8.94
CA GLU A 47 -12.02 21.07 7.75
C GLU A 47 -11.39 22.47 7.72
N ASP A 48 -11.16 23.07 8.89
CA ASP A 48 -10.67 24.45 9.04
C ASP A 48 -9.21 24.53 9.52
N LYS A 49 -8.55 23.37 9.68
CA LYS A 49 -7.18 23.33 10.21
C LYS A 49 -6.34 22.33 9.44
N ASN A 50 -5.17 22.76 8.99
CA ASN A 50 -4.11 21.95 8.40
C ASN A 50 -4.53 21.20 7.12
N ILE A 51 -5.62 21.57 6.44
CA ILE A 51 -5.93 21.13 5.09
C ILE A 51 -5.40 22.18 4.12
N LYS A 52 -4.25 21.90 3.50
CA LYS A 52 -3.63 22.78 2.50
C LYS A 52 -4.50 22.93 1.25
N TRP A 53 -5.03 21.81 0.77
CA TRP A 53 -5.96 21.76 -0.35
C TRP A 53 -6.76 20.45 -0.38
N ARG A 54 -7.86 20.45 -1.15
CA ARG A 54 -8.62 19.27 -1.54
C ARG A 54 -8.85 19.24 -3.04
N CYS A 55 -8.65 18.10 -3.68
CA CYS A 55 -8.87 17.86 -5.09
C CYS A 55 -10.05 16.92 -5.29
N LYS A 56 -11.08 17.33 -6.05
CA LYS A 56 -12.23 16.46 -6.37
C LYS A 56 -11.79 15.36 -7.32
N LEU A 57 -12.03 14.10 -6.96
CA LEU A 57 -11.76 12.94 -7.79
C LEU A 57 -12.95 12.63 -8.71
N PRO A 58 -12.72 11.96 -9.87
CA PRO A 58 -13.79 11.60 -10.80
C PRO A 58 -14.72 10.49 -10.30
N GLY A 59 -14.38 9.82 -9.19
CA GLY A 59 -15.19 8.79 -8.57
C GLY A 59 -14.45 8.07 -7.44
N PRO A 60 -15.10 7.06 -6.83
CA PRO A 60 -14.55 6.30 -5.74
C PRO A 60 -13.35 5.43 -6.14
N GLY A 61 -12.73 4.81 -5.15
CA GLY A 61 -11.66 3.84 -5.28
C GLY A 61 -10.87 3.67 -3.98
N SER A 62 -10.06 2.63 -3.91
CA SER A 62 -9.28 2.27 -2.72
C SER A 62 -7.77 2.35 -2.92
N SER A 63 -7.29 2.70 -4.14
CA SER A 63 -5.87 2.88 -4.37
C SER A 63 -5.27 3.96 -3.47
N SER A 64 -4.07 3.75 -2.99
CA SER A 64 -3.30 4.79 -2.29
C SER A 64 -2.79 5.84 -3.29
N PRO A 65 -2.62 7.10 -2.88
CA PRO A 65 -1.84 8.05 -3.67
C PRO A 65 -0.40 7.59 -3.79
N VAL A 66 0.23 7.83 -4.95
CA VAL A 66 1.68 7.70 -5.11
C VAL A 66 2.27 9.04 -5.53
N ILE A 67 3.45 9.34 -5.03
CA ILE A 67 4.05 10.66 -5.13
C ILE A 67 5.44 10.54 -5.74
N TYR A 68 5.68 11.37 -6.72
CA TYR A 68 7.00 11.54 -7.31
C TYR A 68 7.25 13.02 -7.62
N ARG A 69 8.19 13.61 -6.91
CA ARG A 69 8.47 15.05 -6.99
C ARG A 69 7.21 15.88 -6.73
N ASN A 70 6.79 16.68 -7.72
CA ASN A 70 5.59 17.54 -7.62
C ASN A 70 4.31 16.93 -8.24
N LYS A 71 4.26 15.64 -8.44
CA LYS A 71 3.11 14.94 -9.03
C LYS A 71 2.59 13.85 -8.12
N ILE A 72 1.26 13.78 -8.01
CA ILE A 72 0.55 12.70 -7.31
C ILE A 72 -0.28 11.95 -8.34
N PHE A 73 -0.22 10.62 -8.28
CA PHE A 73 -1.01 9.76 -9.16
C PHE A 73 -1.93 8.88 -8.34
N ILE A 74 -3.17 8.75 -8.80
CA ILE A 74 -4.21 7.98 -8.11
C ILE A 74 -5.18 7.42 -9.14
N THR A 75 -5.84 6.30 -8.82
CA THR A 75 -6.88 5.73 -9.66
C THR A 75 -8.25 5.88 -9.01
N SER A 76 -9.29 5.94 -9.82
CA SER A 76 -10.69 5.89 -9.40
C SER A 76 -11.54 5.24 -10.50
N PHE A 77 -12.82 5.04 -10.24
CA PHE A 77 -13.74 4.50 -11.24
C PHE A 77 -15.08 5.25 -11.21
N SER A 78 -15.86 5.09 -12.29
CA SER A 78 -17.22 5.63 -12.40
C SER A 78 -18.07 4.76 -13.30
N GLY A 79 -19.33 5.12 -13.47
CA GLY A 79 -20.27 4.43 -14.36
C GLY A 79 -21.04 3.28 -13.71
N VAL A 80 -20.64 2.83 -12.53
CA VAL A 80 -21.32 1.79 -11.74
C VAL A 80 -21.53 2.24 -10.31
N THR A 81 -22.66 1.84 -9.73
CA THR A 81 -23.03 2.11 -8.34
C THR A 81 -23.77 0.90 -7.76
N THR A 82 -24.06 0.90 -6.47
CA THR A 82 -24.88 -0.15 -5.85
C THR A 82 -26.31 -0.17 -6.38
N GLY A 83 -26.80 0.94 -6.95
CA GLY A 83 -28.12 1.05 -7.58
C GLY A 83 -28.11 0.74 -9.09
N ASP A 84 -26.96 0.88 -9.75
CA ASP A 84 -26.75 0.51 -11.15
C ASP A 84 -25.47 -0.30 -11.26
N GLN A 85 -25.62 -1.61 -11.24
CA GLN A 85 -24.52 -2.57 -11.20
C GLN A 85 -24.09 -3.04 -12.61
N ASP A 86 -24.57 -2.42 -13.68
CA ASP A 86 -24.20 -2.78 -15.04
C ASP A 86 -22.70 -2.52 -15.28
N PRO A 87 -21.87 -3.57 -15.35
CA PRO A 87 -20.42 -3.41 -15.47
C PRO A 87 -19.99 -2.91 -16.85
N SER A 88 -20.86 -2.91 -17.85
CA SER A 88 -20.57 -2.35 -19.18
C SER A 88 -20.37 -0.83 -19.16
N LYS A 89 -20.92 -0.17 -18.13
CA LYS A 89 -20.78 1.28 -17.91
C LYS A 89 -19.48 1.66 -17.18
N LEU A 90 -18.71 0.68 -16.72
CA LEU A 90 -17.49 0.92 -15.93
C LEU A 90 -16.46 1.69 -16.73
N VAL A 91 -16.00 2.78 -16.14
CA VAL A 91 -14.86 3.58 -16.61
C VAL A 91 -13.85 3.71 -15.47
N ARG A 92 -12.61 3.32 -15.70
CA ARG A 92 -11.51 3.56 -14.77
C ARG A 92 -10.78 4.84 -15.13
N HIS A 93 -10.32 5.57 -14.14
CA HIS A 93 -9.63 6.85 -14.30
C HIS A 93 -8.22 6.75 -13.71
N ILE A 94 -7.26 7.27 -14.45
CA ILE A 94 -5.88 7.53 -13.97
C ILE A 94 -5.77 9.05 -13.86
N VAL A 95 -5.44 9.54 -12.68
CA VAL A 95 -5.44 10.97 -12.39
C VAL A 95 -4.06 11.39 -11.90
N CYS A 96 -3.51 12.44 -12.51
CA CYS A 96 -2.31 13.13 -12.05
C CYS A 96 -2.70 14.48 -11.46
N VAL A 97 -2.29 14.73 -10.22
CA VAL A 97 -2.58 15.95 -9.47
C VAL A 97 -1.27 16.69 -9.18
N ASP A 98 -1.29 18.01 -9.30
CA ASP A 98 -0.20 18.88 -8.84
C ASP A 98 -0.13 18.82 -7.31
N LYS A 99 1.01 18.43 -6.78
CA LYS A 99 1.22 18.24 -5.33
C LYS A 99 1.06 19.52 -4.54
N GLU A 100 1.51 20.66 -5.09
CA GLU A 100 1.46 21.95 -4.39
C GLU A 100 0.09 22.62 -4.49
N LYS A 101 -0.56 22.52 -5.66
CA LYS A 101 -1.81 23.23 -5.96
C LYS A 101 -3.08 22.41 -5.72
N GLY A 102 -2.99 21.09 -5.66
CA GLY A 102 -4.15 20.21 -5.59
C GLY A 102 -5.04 20.23 -6.84
N THR A 103 -4.51 20.63 -7.99
CA THR A 103 -5.23 20.70 -9.26
C THR A 103 -4.88 19.51 -10.15
N ILE A 104 -5.86 19.00 -10.91
CA ILE A 104 -5.60 17.94 -11.89
C ILE A 104 -4.75 18.49 -13.02
N ILE A 105 -3.57 17.91 -13.23
CA ILE A 105 -2.66 18.21 -14.35
C ILE A 105 -3.17 17.49 -15.60
N TRP A 106 -3.43 16.19 -15.49
CA TRP A 106 -3.99 15.37 -16.56
C TRP A 106 -4.82 14.21 -15.99
N LYS A 107 -5.67 13.68 -16.84
CA LYS A 107 -6.49 12.50 -16.56
C LYS A 107 -6.61 11.67 -17.83
N ASP A 108 -6.42 10.34 -17.72
CA ASP A 108 -6.80 9.38 -18.75
C ASP A 108 -7.92 8.46 -18.27
N THR A 109 -8.65 7.88 -19.21
CA THR A 109 -9.80 6.99 -18.93
C THR A 109 -9.68 5.69 -19.69
N VAL A 110 -9.96 4.58 -19.01
CA VAL A 110 -9.99 3.25 -19.58
C VAL A 110 -11.39 2.67 -19.39
N LYS A 111 -12.13 2.55 -20.49
CA LYS A 111 -13.43 1.87 -20.50
C LYS A 111 -13.22 0.37 -20.34
N ALA A 112 -14.13 -0.30 -19.67
CA ALA A 112 -14.17 -1.75 -19.64
C ALA A 112 -14.40 -2.28 -21.06
N THR A 113 -13.51 -3.14 -21.54
CA THR A 113 -13.60 -3.79 -22.86
C THR A 113 -13.86 -5.29 -22.76
N GLN A 114 -13.83 -5.81 -21.55
CA GLN A 114 -14.07 -7.20 -21.19
C GLN A 114 -15.24 -7.29 -20.22
N PRO A 115 -15.95 -8.42 -20.15
CA PRO A 115 -16.97 -8.62 -19.14
C PRO A 115 -16.38 -8.50 -17.74
N GLU A 116 -16.81 -7.51 -17.00
CA GLU A 116 -16.40 -7.26 -15.61
C GLU A 116 -17.33 -8.02 -14.65
N ASP A 117 -16.85 -8.30 -13.45
CA ASP A 117 -17.71 -8.86 -12.41
C ASP A 117 -18.74 -7.83 -11.95
N PRO A 118 -19.96 -8.25 -11.56
CA PRO A 118 -20.99 -7.31 -11.08
C PRO A 118 -20.53 -6.54 -9.84
N TYR A 119 -20.91 -5.26 -9.76
CA TYR A 119 -20.59 -4.41 -8.58
C TYR A 119 -21.44 -4.81 -7.39
N SER A 120 -21.12 -5.97 -6.80
CA SER A 120 -21.87 -6.59 -5.71
C SER A 120 -20.95 -7.35 -4.76
N GLY A 121 -21.49 -7.80 -3.63
CA GLY A 121 -20.72 -8.56 -2.64
C GLY A 121 -19.55 -7.76 -2.09
N PHE A 122 -18.40 -8.41 -1.93
CA PHE A 122 -17.20 -7.76 -1.37
C PHE A 122 -16.55 -6.74 -2.33
N LEU A 123 -16.83 -6.83 -3.64
CA LEU A 123 -16.33 -5.85 -4.61
C LEU A 123 -16.85 -4.43 -4.34
N VAL A 124 -18.03 -4.28 -3.73
CA VAL A 124 -18.57 -2.98 -3.30
C VAL A 124 -17.72 -2.32 -2.22
N GLU A 125 -17.00 -3.11 -1.42
CA GLU A 125 -16.23 -2.63 -0.30
C GLU A 125 -14.91 -1.92 -0.71
N HIS A 126 -14.40 -2.17 -1.94
CA HIS A 126 -13.14 -1.58 -2.41
C HIS A 126 -13.17 -1.10 -3.88
N GLY A 127 -14.14 -1.55 -4.67
CA GLY A 127 -14.38 -1.11 -6.05
C GLY A 127 -13.37 -1.63 -7.08
N TYR A 128 -13.42 -1.05 -8.29
CA TYR A 128 -12.61 -1.45 -9.44
C TYR A 128 -11.29 -0.66 -9.57
N ALA A 129 -10.92 0.12 -8.54
CA ALA A 129 -9.71 0.94 -8.52
C ALA A 129 -8.97 0.78 -7.18
N SER A 130 -8.61 -0.46 -6.85
CA SER A 130 -7.92 -0.83 -5.60
C SER A 130 -6.42 -0.89 -5.75
N ASN A 131 -5.93 -1.36 -6.90
CA ASN A 131 -4.51 -1.46 -7.18
C ASN A 131 -3.87 -0.07 -7.17
N THR A 132 -2.90 0.12 -6.29
CA THR A 132 -2.13 1.36 -6.21
C THR A 132 -1.14 1.41 -7.37
N PRO A 133 -1.02 2.55 -8.09
CA PRO A 133 0.00 2.72 -9.11
C PRO A 133 1.42 2.55 -8.58
N LEU A 134 2.37 2.33 -9.50
CA LEU A 134 3.80 2.27 -9.22
C LEU A 134 4.52 3.25 -10.13
N ILE A 135 5.48 3.99 -9.58
CA ILE A 135 6.38 4.86 -10.36
C ILE A 135 7.79 4.31 -10.27
N ASP A 136 8.42 4.15 -11.41
CA ASP A 136 9.83 3.81 -11.51
C ASP A 136 10.43 4.38 -12.79
N SER A 137 11.68 4.88 -12.71
CA SER A 137 12.48 5.33 -13.86
C SER A 137 11.70 6.25 -14.82
N GLY A 138 10.90 7.18 -14.27
CA GLY A 138 10.10 8.13 -15.06
C GLY A 138 8.87 7.55 -15.74
N ARG A 139 8.46 6.35 -15.38
CA ARG A 139 7.25 5.67 -15.87
C ARG A 139 6.25 5.44 -14.75
N LEU A 140 4.98 5.52 -15.10
CA LEU A 140 3.84 5.19 -14.24
C LEU A 140 3.23 3.88 -14.71
N PHE A 141 3.16 2.88 -13.83
CA PHE A 141 2.54 1.59 -14.09
C PHE A 141 1.22 1.50 -13.31
N VAL A 142 0.14 1.18 -14.02
CA VAL A 142 -1.21 1.14 -13.45
C VAL A 142 -1.86 -0.19 -13.82
N TYR A 143 -2.10 -1.05 -12.83
CA TYR A 143 -2.81 -2.30 -13.02
C TYR A 143 -4.31 -2.08 -12.80
N LEU A 144 -5.12 -2.45 -13.77
CA LEU A 144 -6.56 -2.18 -13.81
C LEU A 144 -7.39 -3.49 -13.93
N GLY A 145 -6.93 -4.56 -13.28
CA GLY A 145 -7.62 -5.86 -13.30
C GLY A 145 -7.79 -6.39 -14.73
N LYS A 146 -9.00 -6.75 -15.14
CA LYS A 146 -9.31 -7.28 -16.47
C LYS A 146 -8.97 -6.34 -17.63
N SER A 147 -8.84 -5.03 -17.37
CA SER A 147 -8.34 -4.08 -18.36
C SER A 147 -6.80 -4.13 -18.52
N GLY A 148 -6.10 -4.96 -17.74
CA GLY A 148 -4.65 -5.20 -17.85
C GLY A 148 -3.79 -4.16 -17.15
N ILE A 149 -2.48 -4.26 -17.44
CA ILE A 149 -1.46 -3.31 -16.98
C ILE A 149 -1.18 -2.28 -18.06
N HIS A 150 -1.12 -1.02 -17.65
CA HIS A 150 -0.85 0.14 -18.51
C HIS A 150 0.42 0.85 -18.04
N CYS A 151 1.23 1.31 -18.98
CA CYS A 151 2.39 2.15 -18.72
C CYS A 151 2.20 3.52 -19.37
N TYR A 152 2.49 4.56 -18.60
CA TYR A 152 2.45 5.96 -19.03
C TYR A 152 3.79 6.64 -18.75
N SER A 153 4.10 7.69 -19.53
CA SER A 153 5.03 8.71 -19.06
C SER A 153 4.39 9.49 -17.91
N LEU A 154 5.18 10.17 -17.10
CA LEU A 154 4.66 11.01 -16.02
C LEU A 154 3.84 12.22 -16.51
N ASP A 155 3.87 12.50 -17.82
CA ASP A 155 3.09 13.56 -18.47
C ASP A 155 1.79 13.05 -19.12
N GLY A 156 1.45 11.78 -18.89
CA GLY A 156 0.17 11.19 -19.29
C GLY A 156 0.15 10.56 -20.69
N LYS A 157 1.30 10.47 -21.40
CA LYS A 157 1.37 9.74 -22.65
C LYS A 157 1.38 8.25 -22.39
N LYS A 158 0.40 7.50 -22.91
CA LYS A 158 0.39 6.03 -22.86
C LYS A 158 1.55 5.49 -23.69
N LEU A 159 2.40 4.66 -23.07
CA LEU A 159 3.59 4.08 -23.70
C LEU A 159 3.28 2.67 -24.22
N TRP A 160 2.68 1.85 -23.38
CA TRP A 160 2.25 0.49 -23.72
C TRP A 160 1.13 0.02 -22.80
N GLN A 161 0.46 -1.06 -23.19
CA GLN A 161 -0.51 -1.78 -22.37
C GLN A 161 -0.44 -3.28 -22.66
N LYS A 162 -0.82 -4.12 -21.68
CA LYS A 162 -0.83 -5.57 -21.80
C LYS A 162 -1.95 -6.20 -20.98
N SER A 163 -2.70 -7.12 -21.59
CA SER A 163 -3.64 -7.97 -20.85
C SER A 163 -2.87 -9.01 -20.04
N LEU A 164 -3.30 -9.24 -18.79
CA LEU A 164 -2.75 -10.27 -17.91
C LEU A 164 -3.80 -11.35 -17.56
N GLY A 165 -4.90 -11.36 -18.27
CA GLY A 165 -6.03 -12.27 -18.08
C GLY A 165 -7.33 -11.47 -17.97
N THR A 166 -8.44 -12.18 -18.16
CA THR A 166 -9.82 -11.63 -18.13
C THR A 166 -10.76 -12.52 -17.32
N GLY A 167 -10.22 -13.50 -16.62
CA GLY A 167 -10.96 -14.41 -15.77
C GLY A 167 -11.45 -13.77 -14.48
N SER A 168 -12.07 -14.59 -13.67
CA SER A 168 -12.49 -14.28 -12.30
C SER A 168 -12.30 -15.51 -11.45
N THR A 169 -11.92 -15.32 -10.21
CA THR A 169 -11.97 -16.39 -9.23
C THR A 169 -13.43 -16.66 -8.83
N ARG A 170 -13.65 -17.74 -8.10
CA ARG A 170 -14.98 -18.14 -7.65
C ARG A 170 -15.69 -17.05 -6.84
N ARG A 171 -14.97 -16.22 -6.11
CA ARG A 171 -15.51 -15.16 -5.27
C ARG A 171 -15.87 -13.88 -6.02
N LYS A 172 -15.25 -13.62 -7.18
CA LYS A 172 -15.48 -12.41 -8.00
C LYS A 172 -15.27 -11.12 -7.19
N TRP A 173 -14.24 -11.11 -6.34
CA TRP A 173 -13.97 -9.96 -5.48
C TRP A 173 -13.11 -8.90 -6.14
N GLY A 174 -12.60 -9.17 -7.34
CA GLY A 174 -11.76 -8.25 -8.10
C GLY A 174 -10.33 -8.21 -7.61
N SER A 175 -9.50 -7.47 -8.33
CA SER A 175 -8.07 -7.38 -8.11
C SER A 175 -7.69 -6.31 -7.09
N ALA A 176 -6.73 -6.58 -6.21
CA ALA A 176 -6.30 -5.65 -5.17
C ALA A 176 -4.77 -5.52 -5.01
N ALA A 177 -3.99 -6.56 -5.31
CA ALA A 177 -2.53 -6.53 -5.20
C ALA A 177 -1.92 -5.49 -6.15
N SER A 178 -1.09 -4.61 -5.61
CA SER A 178 -0.43 -3.54 -6.38
C SER A 178 0.84 -4.03 -7.06
N PRO A 179 1.22 -3.48 -8.22
CA PRO A 179 2.47 -3.81 -8.89
C PRO A 179 3.67 -3.36 -8.05
N ILE A 180 4.77 -4.11 -8.19
CA ILE A 180 6.07 -3.76 -7.62
C ILE A 180 7.15 -3.88 -8.68
N ILE A 181 8.34 -3.34 -8.41
CA ILE A 181 9.48 -3.47 -9.32
C ILE A 181 10.69 -4.04 -8.57
N TYR A 182 11.44 -4.87 -9.25
CA TYR A 182 12.73 -5.37 -8.81
C TYR A 182 13.74 -5.25 -9.94
N LYS A 183 14.74 -4.39 -9.77
CA LYS A 183 15.68 -4.06 -10.84
C LYS A 183 14.91 -3.71 -12.13
N ASN A 184 15.14 -4.42 -13.22
CA ASN A 184 14.45 -4.23 -14.50
C ASN A 184 13.30 -5.26 -14.70
N THR A 185 12.53 -5.57 -13.66
CA THR A 185 11.40 -6.49 -13.74
C THR A 185 10.21 -5.94 -12.99
N LEU A 186 9.17 -5.58 -13.74
CA LEU A 186 7.87 -5.19 -13.20
C LEU A 186 7.10 -6.46 -12.83
N ILE A 187 6.73 -6.60 -11.55
CA ILE A 187 6.04 -7.77 -11.02
C ILE A 187 4.58 -7.41 -10.75
N VAL A 188 3.67 -8.18 -11.35
CA VAL A 188 2.23 -7.95 -11.26
C VAL A 188 1.53 -9.25 -10.86
N SER A 189 0.74 -9.20 -9.79
CA SER A 189 -0.13 -10.31 -9.40
C SER A 189 -1.48 -10.16 -10.10
N ALA A 190 -1.74 -11.03 -11.09
CA ALA A 190 -3.03 -11.18 -11.75
C ALA A 190 -3.75 -12.42 -11.19
N ALA A 191 -3.78 -12.52 -9.86
CA ALA A 191 -4.33 -13.67 -9.13
C ALA A 191 -5.82 -13.86 -9.45
N GLU A 192 -6.58 -12.78 -9.54
CA GLU A 192 -8.01 -12.82 -9.85
C GLU A 192 -8.24 -13.14 -11.33
N GLU A 193 -7.46 -12.53 -12.24
CA GLU A 193 -7.69 -12.56 -13.69
C GLU A 193 -7.15 -13.83 -14.37
N SER A 194 -6.13 -14.48 -13.80
CA SER A 194 -5.46 -15.62 -14.45
C SER A 194 -4.73 -16.57 -13.50
N LEU A 195 -4.89 -16.43 -12.18
CA LEU A 195 -4.12 -17.21 -11.18
C LEU A 195 -2.61 -17.19 -11.46
N THR A 196 -2.10 -16.00 -11.85
CA THR A 196 -0.73 -15.86 -12.35
C THR A 196 -0.03 -14.65 -11.77
N LEU A 197 1.22 -14.85 -11.38
CA LEU A 197 2.18 -13.80 -11.11
C LEU A 197 3.05 -13.58 -12.35
N TYR A 198 3.15 -12.34 -12.82
CA TYR A 198 3.93 -11.97 -14.01
C TYR A 198 5.15 -11.14 -13.65
N GLY A 199 6.28 -11.43 -14.32
CA GLY A 199 7.42 -10.54 -14.42
C GLY A 199 7.50 -9.99 -15.84
N LEU A 200 7.43 -8.68 -15.98
CA LEU A 200 7.40 -7.99 -17.26
C LEU A 200 8.63 -7.09 -17.42
N ASN A 201 9.02 -6.84 -18.66
CA ASN A 201 9.94 -5.78 -18.98
C ASN A 201 9.23 -4.42 -18.81
N PRO A 202 9.70 -3.52 -17.91
CA PRO A 202 9.02 -2.25 -17.67
C PRO A 202 9.06 -1.30 -18.86
N GLU A 203 9.94 -1.51 -19.85
CA GLU A 203 10.05 -0.62 -21.01
C GLU A 203 8.96 -0.83 -22.05
N ASN A 204 8.57 -2.09 -22.28
CA ASN A 204 7.67 -2.47 -23.38
C ASN A 204 6.55 -3.43 -22.99
N GLY A 205 6.51 -3.90 -21.72
CA GLY A 205 5.52 -4.85 -21.23
C GLY A 205 5.76 -6.30 -21.64
N ASP A 206 6.88 -6.64 -22.30
CA ASP A 206 7.18 -8.02 -22.67
C ASP A 206 7.31 -8.92 -21.45
N GLN A 207 6.74 -10.11 -21.54
CA GLN A 207 6.81 -11.11 -20.49
C GLN A 207 8.22 -11.67 -20.37
N LYS A 208 8.85 -11.45 -19.23
CA LYS A 208 10.12 -12.10 -18.86
C LYS A 208 9.89 -13.47 -18.26
N TRP A 209 8.89 -13.58 -17.38
CA TRP A 209 8.48 -14.84 -16.76
C TRP A 209 7.01 -14.77 -16.32
N LYS A 210 6.44 -15.92 -16.06
CA LYS A 210 5.15 -16.09 -15.38
C LYS A 210 5.20 -17.28 -14.44
N SER A 211 4.45 -17.21 -13.34
CA SER A 211 4.26 -18.29 -12.37
C SER A 211 2.77 -18.44 -12.10
N GLN A 212 2.21 -19.54 -12.54
CA GLN A 212 0.79 -19.86 -12.40
C GLN A 212 0.60 -20.93 -11.35
N ALA A 213 -0.37 -20.72 -10.44
CA ALA A 213 -0.72 -21.70 -9.41
C ALA A 213 -2.14 -21.43 -8.88
N ASP A 214 -2.87 -22.50 -8.61
CA ASP A 214 -4.22 -22.42 -8.02
C ASP A 214 -4.20 -21.80 -6.62
N SER A 215 -3.10 -21.94 -5.87
CA SER A 215 -2.90 -21.31 -4.56
C SER A 215 -2.91 -19.78 -4.61
N LEU A 216 -2.83 -19.15 -5.79
CA LEU A 216 -2.99 -17.72 -5.95
C LEU A 216 -4.46 -17.28 -5.82
N GLU A 217 -5.44 -18.19 -5.91
CA GLU A 217 -6.83 -17.85 -5.64
C GLU A 217 -6.97 -17.24 -4.24
N MET A 218 -7.56 -16.05 -4.17
CA MET A 218 -7.73 -15.25 -2.93
C MET A 218 -6.43 -14.70 -2.31
N ALA A 219 -5.32 -14.63 -3.05
CA ALA A 219 -4.11 -13.94 -2.65
C ALA A 219 -4.16 -12.46 -3.09
N TYR A 220 -4.68 -11.59 -2.23
CA TYR A 220 -4.86 -10.15 -2.50
C TYR A 220 -3.69 -9.29 -1.99
N ALA A 221 -2.76 -9.87 -1.25
CA ALA A 221 -1.61 -9.19 -0.68
C ALA A 221 -0.68 -8.65 -1.77
N THR A 222 -0.23 -7.41 -1.62
CA THR A 222 0.88 -6.90 -2.42
C THR A 222 2.18 -7.55 -1.94
N PRO A 223 2.94 -8.20 -2.83
CA PRO A 223 4.20 -8.84 -2.45
C PRO A 223 5.25 -7.81 -2.05
N VAL A 224 6.23 -8.23 -1.24
CA VAL A 224 7.35 -7.39 -0.83
C VAL A 224 8.69 -8.05 -1.16
N LEU A 225 9.74 -7.24 -1.23
CA LEU A 225 11.11 -7.72 -1.45
C LEU A 225 11.84 -7.79 -0.11
N MET A 226 12.40 -8.95 0.21
CA MET A 226 13.20 -9.18 1.39
C MET A 226 14.66 -9.39 1.00
N LYS A 227 15.55 -8.54 1.48
CA LYS A 227 16.99 -8.70 1.29
C LYS A 227 17.52 -9.76 2.25
N LEU A 228 18.10 -10.83 1.72
CA LEU A 228 18.69 -11.94 2.48
C LEU A 228 20.22 -11.89 2.52
N SER A 229 20.85 -11.39 1.43
CA SER A 229 22.29 -11.14 1.36
C SER A 229 22.56 -9.98 0.40
N PRO A 230 23.80 -9.48 0.27
CA PRO A 230 24.15 -8.48 -0.73
C PRO A 230 23.71 -8.84 -2.15
N GLU A 231 23.74 -10.12 -2.51
CA GLU A 231 23.49 -10.65 -3.85
C GLU A 231 22.07 -11.26 -4.00
N ARG A 232 21.31 -11.35 -2.89
CA ARG A 232 20.03 -12.07 -2.91
C ARG A 232 18.91 -11.32 -2.25
N ASP A 233 17.91 -10.99 -3.06
CA ASP A 233 16.58 -10.63 -2.60
C ASP A 233 15.59 -11.76 -2.94
N ASP A 234 14.63 -11.99 -2.06
CA ASP A 234 13.51 -12.87 -2.30
C ASP A 234 12.21 -12.06 -2.36
N LEU A 235 11.36 -12.43 -3.31
CA LEU A 235 9.99 -11.94 -3.40
C LEU A 235 9.12 -12.72 -2.43
N ILE A 236 8.56 -12.05 -1.46
CA ILE A 236 7.74 -12.65 -0.39
C ILE A 236 6.27 -12.45 -0.73
N LEU A 237 5.55 -13.55 -0.85
CA LEU A 237 4.12 -13.57 -1.16
C LEU A 237 3.39 -14.56 -0.26
N PRO A 238 2.48 -14.11 0.62
CA PRO A 238 1.57 -14.97 1.33
C PRO A 238 0.41 -15.36 0.40
N VAL A 239 0.12 -16.63 0.37
CA VAL A 239 -1.05 -17.21 -0.30
C VAL A 239 -1.88 -18.01 0.73
N PRO A 240 -3.13 -18.36 0.45
CA PRO A 240 -3.90 -19.18 1.36
C PRO A 240 -3.19 -20.49 1.72
N GLY A 241 -2.87 -20.66 2.99
CA GLY A 241 -2.20 -21.86 3.54
C GLY A 241 -0.68 -21.86 3.44
N GLU A 242 -0.05 -20.91 2.75
CA GLU A 242 1.41 -20.92 2.57
C GLU A 242 2.00 -19.49 2.55
N LEU A 243 3.29 -19.41 2.88
CA LEU A 243 4.14 -18.26 2.59
C LEU A 243 5.21 -18.66 1.58
N TRP A 244 5.31 -17.93 0.48
CA TRP A 244 6.27 -18.18 -0.59
C TRP A 244 7.42 -17.19 -0.58
N GLY A 245 8.64 -17.70 -0.79
CA GLY A 245 9.83 -16.92 -1.14
C GLY A 245 10.28 -17.29 -2.54
N MET A 246 10.19 -16.34 -3.46
CA MET A 246 10.42 -16.55 -4.88
C MET A 246 11.63 -15.77 -5.37
N ASN A 247 12.22 -16.21 -6.46
CA ASN A 247 13.22 -15.44 -7.20
C ASN A 247 12.52 -14.30 -7.98
N PRO A 248 12.73 -13.02 -7.67
CA PRO A 248 12.05 -11.92 -8.35
C PRO A 248 12.46 -11.76 -9.83
N GLU A 249 13.61 -12.27 -10.24
CA GLU A 249 14.10 -12.19 -11.63
C GLU A 249 13.52 -13.28 -12.54
N THR A 250 13.13 -14.42 -11.97
CA THR A 250 12.71 -15.61 -12.74
C THR A 250 11.32 -16.13 -12.40
N GLY A 251 10.71 -15.62 -11.32
CA GLY A 251 9.42 -16.08 -10.79
C GLY A 251 9.45 -17.50 -10.20
N LYS A 252 10.61 -18.13 -10.10
CA LYS A 252 10.73 -19.49 -9.55
C LYS A 252 10.63 -19.48 -8.04
N LEU A 253 9.83 -20.40 -7.49
CA LEU A 253 9.78 -20.67 -6.07
C LEU A 253 11.14 -21.12 -5.56
N ARG A 254 11.66 -20.48 -4.52
CA ARG A 254 12.91 -20.85 -3.85
C ARG A 254 12.66 -21.65 -2.58
N TRP A 255 11.66 -21.20 -1.80
CA TRP A 255 11.23 -21.84 -0.58
C TRP A 255 9.76 -21.51 -0.30
N PHE A 256 9.14 -22.31 0.54
CA PHE A 256 7.82 -22.07 1.07
C PHE A 256 7.71 -22.63 2.50
N THR A 257 6.70 -22.18 3.22
CA THR A 257 6.30 -22.80 4.48
C THR A 257 4.78 -22.83 4.59
N LYS A 258 4.25 -23.86 5.21
CA LYS A 258 2.82 -23.96 5.50
C LYS A 258 2.43 -22.95 6.59
N THR A 259 1.23 -22.44 6.51
CA THR A 259 0.67 -21.52 7.50
C THR A 259 -0.80 -21.87 7.77
N ASN A 260 -1.29 -21.47 8.93
CA ASN A 260 -2.72 -21.62 9.26
C ASN A 260 -3.55 -20.39 8.81
N ILE A 261 -2.99 -19.53 7.94
CA ILE A 261 -3.71 -18.41 7.32
C ILE A 261 -4.43 -18.93 6.09
N THR A 262 -5.69 -19.31 6.26
CA THR A 262 -6.53 -19.91 5.20
C THR A 262 -7.62 -18.95 4.75
N GLY A 263 -8.26 -19.26 3.62
CA GLY A 263 -9.25 -18.38 3.00
C GLY A 263 -8.58 -17.25 2.24
N ASN A 264 -8.92 -15.99 2.48
CA ASN A 264 -8.27 -14.88 1.78
C ASN A 264 -7.10 -14.26 2.58
N VAL A 265 -6.09 -13.84 1.85
CA VAL A 265 -4.91 -13.14 2.40
C VAL A 265 -4.81 -11.77 1.76
N SER A 266 -5.17 -10.72 2.52
CA SER A 266 -5.20 -9.33 2.03
C SER A 266 -4.07 -8.45 2.58
N PRO A 267 -3.69 -8.53 3.88
CA PRO A 267 -2.57 -7.76 4.39
C PRO A 267 -1.26 -8.15 3.71
N SER A 268 -0.48 -7.14 3.32
CA SER A 268 0.85 -7.36 2.77
C SER A 268 1.81 -7.86 3.84
N PRO A 269 2.85 -8.62 3.49
CA PRO A 269 3.89 -9.04 4.43
C PRO A 269 4.59 -7.83 5.05
N VAL A 270 4.92 -7.94 6.32
CA VAL A 270 5.71 -6.96 7.06
C VAL A 270 7.06 -7.58 7.40
N LEU A 271 8.13 -6.84 7.20
CA LEU A 271 9.50 -7.32 7.37
C LEU A 271 10.17 -6.68 8.59
N GLY A 272 10.89 -7.48 9.38
CA GLY A 272 11.69 -6.97 10.47
C GLY A 272 12.71 -8.00 10.96
N ASN A 273 13.98 -7.61 11.06
CA ASN A 273 15.07 -8.41 11.64
C ASN A 273 15.18 -9.86 11.11
N GLY A 274 15.08 -10.05 9.78
CA GLY A 274 15.14 -11.36 9.15
C GLY A 274 13.91 -12.23 9.39
N THR A 275 12.79 -11.61 9.79
CA THR A 275 11.50 -12.26 10.05
C THR A 275 10.45 -11.67 9.11
N VAL A 276 9.59 -12.51 8.60
CA VAL A 276 8.38 -12.14 7.84
C VAL A 276 7.18 -12.29 8.76
N TYR A 277 6.43 -11.20 8.94
CA TYR A 277 5.18 -11.21 9.68
C TYR A 277 4.02 -11.19 8.69
N ILE A 278 3.13 -12.15 8.80
CA ILE A 278 1.95 -12.30 7.95
C ILE A 278 0.69 -12.29 8.79
N PHE A 279 -0.35 -11.69 8.21
CA PHE A 279 -1.66 -11.51 8.81
C PHE A 279 -2.74 -11.90 7.80
N GLY A 280 -3.92 -12.27 8.25
CA GLY A 280 -5.03 -12.56 7.34
C GLY A 280 -5.87 -13.75 7.77
N GLY A 281 -6.51 -14.35 6.76
CA GLY A 281 -7.42 -15.47 6.94
C GLY A 281 -8.88 -15.06 7.04
N TYR A 282 -9.78 -15.95 6.65
CA TYR A 282 -11.21 -15.83 6.82
C TYR A 282 -11.88 -17.23 6.69
N PRO A 283 -12.83 -17.58 7.55
CA PRO A 283 -13.37 -16.80 8.70
C PRO A 283 -12.44 -16.74 9.90
N SER A 284 -11.42 -17.60 9.98
CA SER A 284 -10.48 -17.66 11.10
C SER A 284 -9.28 -16.79 10.81
N LEU A 285 -9.18 -15.66 11.51
CA LEU A 285 -8.02 -14.80 11.43
C LEU A 285 -6.81 -15.42 12.11
N ARG A 286 -5.64 -15.28 11.49
CA ARG A 286 -4.33 -15.72 12.03
C ARG A 286 -3.28 -14.66 11.75
N ARG A 287 -2.24 -14.66 12.57
CA ARG A 287 -0.98 -13.95 12.34
C ARG A 287 0.18 -14.86 12.71
N SER A 288 1.26 -14.77 11.95
CA SER A 288 2.44 -15.61 12.20
C SER A 288 3.71 -14.82 11.97
N ALA A 289 4.77 -15.15 12.71
CA ALA A 289 6.13 -14.68 12.50
C ALA A 289 6.99 -15.84 12.01
N ILE A 290 7.59 -15.66 10.84
CA ILE A 290 8.36 -16.70 10.17
C ILE A 290 9.79 -16.22 9.97
N LYS A 291 10.74 -16.96 10.56
CA LYS A 291 12.17 -16.72 10.37
C LYS A 291 12.61 -17.19 9.00
N VAL A 292 13.24 -16.30 8.24
CA VAL A 292 13.78 -16.64 6.91
C VAL A 292 15.30 -16.62 6.97
N ASP A 293 15.92 -17.78 6.81
CA ASP A 293 17.38 -17.98 6.89
C ASP A 293 18.05 -18.18 5.52
N GLY A 294 17.28 -18.03 4.43
CA GLY A 294 17.77 -18.17 3.06
C GLY A 294 17.88 -19.60 2.55
N LYS A 295 17.47 -20.62 3.32
CA LYS A 295 17.39 -22.00 2.83
C LYS A 295 16.41 -22.14 1.68
N LYS A 296 16.54 -23.21 0.90
CA LYS A 296 15.64 -23.53 -0.21
C LYS A 296 14.75 -24.71 0.16
N GLY A 297 13.65 -24.87 -0.58
CA GLY A 297 12.67 -25.93 -0.36
C GLY A 297 11.65 -25.58 0.72
N GLU A 298 11.01 -26.58 1.29
CA GLU A 298 10.08 -26.41 2.40
C GLU A 298 10.83 -26.03 3.68
N LEU A 299 10.48 -24.90 4.29
CA LEU A 299 11.01 -24.53 5.59
C LEU A 299 10.38 -25.43 6.66
N LYS A 300 11.19 -25.84 7.61
CA LYS A 300 10.71 -26.65 8.71
C LYS A 300 9.81 -25.86 9.66
N GLU A 301 9.03 -26.55 10.47
CA GLU A 301 8.10 -25.97 11.44
C GLU A 301 8.78 -24.97 12.40
N GLU A 302 10.04 -25.23 12.76
CA GLU A 302 10.82 -24.35 13.63
C GLU A 302 11.10 -22.95 13.01
N ALA A 303 10.84 -22.77 11.72
CA ALA A 303 10.87 -21.45 11.10
C ALA A 303 9.72 -20.56 11.59
N THR A 304 8.60 -21.12 12.02
CA THR A 304 7.50 -20.39 12.66
C THR A 304 7.88 -20.09 14.10
N ILE A 305 8.20 -18.81 14.37
CA ILE A 305 8.60 -18.35 15.71
C ILE A 305 7.39 -18.34 16.66
N TRP A 306 6.26 -17.80 16.17
CA TRP A 306 4.98 -17.78 16.87
C TRP A 306 3.82 -17.66 15.89
N GLU A 307 2.65 -18.07 16.35
CA GLU A 307 1.37 -17.92 15.67
C GLU A 307 0.27 -17.58 16.67
N ASP A 308 -0.71 -16.74 16.27
CA ASP A 308 -1.82 -16.32 17.10
C ASP A 308 -3.07 -16.03 16.24
N ASN A 309 -4.23 -15.96 16.88
CA ASN A 309 -5.54 -15.70 16.27
C ASN A 309 -6.00 -14.24 16.37
N GLN A 310 -5.33 -13.37 17.10
CA GLN A 310 -5.63 -11.95 17.19
C GLN A 310 -4.96 -11.19 16.04
N SER A 311 -5.59 -11.17 14.89
CA SER A 311 -5.01 -10.71 13.64
C SER A 311 -5.78 -9.52 13.02
N SER A 312 -5.44 -9.20 11.79
CA SER A 312 -6.10 -8.22 10.94
C SER A 312 -6.62 -8.91 9.70
N TYR A 313 -7.84 -8.54 9.25
CA TYR A 313 -8.46 -9.08 8.05
C TYR A 313 -7.92 -8.43 6.76
N VAL A 314 -7.89 -7.09 6.72
CA VAL A 314 -7.44 -6.31 5.57
C VAL A 314 -6.31 -5.34 5.92
N PRO A 315 -6.36 -4.58 7.03
CA PRO A 315 -5.32 -3.62 7.35
C PRO A 315 -3.94 -4.27 7.51
N THR A 316 -2.96 -3.73 6.78
CA THR A 316 -1.55 -4.15 6.92
C THR A 316 -0.91 -3.44 8.10
N PRO A 317 -0.21 -4.16 9.01
CA PRO A 317 0.53 -3.58 10.12
C PRO A 317 1.76 -2.78 9.69
N VAL A 318 2.37 -2.06 10.64
CA VAL A 318 3.73 -1.52 10.53
C VAL A 318 4.63 -2.14 11.59
N TYR A 319 5.90 -2.35 11.24
CA TYR A 319 6.93 -2.84 12.16
C TYR A 319 7.89 -1.70 12.51
N VAL A 320 8.06 -1.45 13.79
CA VAL A 320 9.07 -0.51 14.30
C VAL A 320 9.51 -0.91 15.71
N ASN A 321 10.80 -0.78 16.01
CA ASN A 321 11.36 -1.01 17.33
C ASN A 321 10.96 -2.36 17.96
N ASN A 322 11.03 -3.45 17.18
CA ASN A 322 10.62 -4.80 17.57
C ASN A 322 9.15 -4.92 18.00
N ARG A 323 8.26 -4.09 17.42
CA ARG A 323 6.82 -4.14 17.66
C ARG A 323 6.06 -4.05 16.34
N LEU A 324 4.86 -4.63 16.33
CA LEU A 324 3.92 -4.53 15.22
C LEU A 324 2.70 -3.75 15.68
N TYR A 325 2.30 -2.75 14.89
CA TYR A 325 1.14 -1.91 15.19
C TYR A 325 0.13 -1.97 14.06
N TRP A 326 -1.14 -2.04 14.39
CA TRP A 326 -2.24 -1.94 13.42
C TRP A 326 -3.53 -1.45 14.06
N ALA A 327 -4.42 -0.89 13.24
CA ALA A 327 -5.83 -0.78 13.59
C ALA A 327 -6.57 -1.98 13.01
N SER A 328 -7.16 -2.81 13.85
CA SER A 328 -7.87 -4.00 13.42
C SER A 328 -9.18 -3.63 12.71
N ASP A 329 -9.60 -4.47 11.78
CA ASP A 329 -10.88 -4.34 11.08
C ASP A 329 -12.09 -4.32 12.02
N THR A 330 -11.93 -4.73 13.27
CA THR A 330 -12.98 -4.69 14.32
C THR A 330 -12.96 -3.42 15.17
N GLY A 331 -12.02 -2.50 14.94
CA GLY A 331 -11.99 -1.19 15.59
C GLY A 331 -11.10 -1.08 16.82
N TYR A 332 -9.99 -1.80 16.86
CA TYR A 332 -9.01 -1.71 17.95
C TYR A 332 -7.65 -1.26 17.43
N ALA A 333 -6.99 -0.36 18.13
CA ALA A 333 -5.55 -0.16 18.04
C ALA A 333 -4.86 -1.33 18.75
N CYS A 334 -3.92 -1.96 18.07
CA CYS A 334 -3.21 -3.12 18.56
C CYS A 334 -1.71 -2.93 18.48
N CYS A 335 -0.98 -3.44 19.46
CA CYS A 335 0.47 -3.54 19.45
C CYS A 335 0.89 -4.90 20.02
N VAL A 336 1.85 -5.53 19.35
CA VAL A 336 2.46 -6.78 19.86
C VAL A 336 3.97 -6.67 19.87
N ASP A 337 4.60 -7.38 20.81
CA ASP A 337 6.02 -7.67 20.74
C ASP A 337 6.29 -8.56 19.52
N ALA A 338 7.11 -8.09 18.61
CA ALA A 338 7.36 -8.80 17.36
C ALA A 338 8.18 -10.08 17.53
N LYS A 339 8.91 -10.21 18.63
CA LYS A 339 9.75 -11.36 18.93
C LYS A 339 8.96 -12.51 19.55
N SER A 340 8.06 -12.21 20.50
CA SER A 340 7.28 -13.23 21.21
C SER A 340 5.85 -13.40 20.67
N GLY A 341 5.30 -12.38 20.00
CA GLY A 341 3.89 -12.35 19.60
C GLY A 341 2.93 -11.87 20.71
N ASP A 342 3.44 -11.56 21.91
CA ASP A 342 2.62 -11.13 23.02
C ASP A 342 1.92 -9.80 22.74
N MET A 343 0.62 -9.73 23.07
CA MET A 343 -0.16 -8.51 22.95
C MET A 343 0.26 -7.53 24.05
N LEU A 344 0.83 -6.38 23.64
CA LEU A 344 1.22 -5.31 24.56
C LEU A 344 0.04 -4.41 24.89
N PHE A 345 -0.76 -4.05 23.87
CA PHE A 345 -2.05 -3.40 24.09
C PHE A 345 -3.06 -3.74 22.99
N ARG A 346 -4.35 -3.61 23.36
CA ARG A 346 -5.49 -3.73 22.44
C ARG A 346 -6.60 -2.78 22.92
N GLU A 347 -6.61 -1.56 22.36
CA GLU A 347 -7.45 -0.47 22.83
C GLU A 347 -8.55 -0.12 21.82
N ARG A 348 -9.76 0.10 22.32
CA ARG A 348 -10.92 0.42 21.49
C ARG A 348 -10.81 1.82 20.89
N LEU A 349 -10.98 1.91 19.55
CA LEU A 349 -11.11 3.16 18.85
C LEU A 349 -12.59 3.42 18.52
N ASP A 350 -13.06 4.66 18.71
CA ASP A 350 -14.41 5.08 18.28
C ASP A 350 -14.42 5.34 16.77
N ALA A 351 -14.21 4.27 16.02
CA ALA A 351 -13.94 4.31 14.58
C ALA A 351 -15.18 4.18 13.70
N ARG A 352 -16.38 4.03 14.29
CA ARG A 352 -17.63 3.89 13.53
C ARG A 352 -18.29 5.25 13.35
N GLY A 353 -18.68 5.55 12.12
CA GLY A 353 -19.59 6.66 11.85
C GLY A 353 -21.02 6.33 12.30
N LYS A 354 -21.84 7.36 12.53
CA LYS A 354 -23.24 7.20 12.90
C LYS A 354 -23.99 6.41 11.82
N GLY A 355 -24.58 5.28 12.18
CA GLY A 355 -25.34 4.42 11.26
C GLY A 355 -24.49 3.55 10.32
N SER A 356 -23.16 3.60 10.40
CA SER A 356 -22.29 2.76 9.57
C SER A 356 -22.41 1.28 9.93
N LYS A 357 -22.52 0.43 8.89
CA LYS A 357 -22.48 -1.02 8.99
C LYS A 357 -21.17 -1.54 8.40
N GLY A 358 -20.61 -2.60 8.99
CA GLY A 358 -19.38 -3.23 8.50
C GLY A 358 -18.14 -2.90 9.33
N LYS A 359 -16.99 -3.19 8.75
CA LYS A 359 -15.70 -3.12 9.41
C LYS A 359 -15.10 -1.72 9.26
N PRO A 360 -14.68 -1.05 10.37
CA PRO A 360 -14.26 0.35 10.32
C PRO A 360 -12.89 0.60 9.69
N PHE A 361 -12.00 -0.39 9.62
CA PHE A 361 -10.66 -0.21 9.05
C PHE A 361 -10.40 -1.19 7.92
N TYR A 362 -9.96 -0.66 6.76
CA TYR A 362 -9.40 -1.41 5.63
C TYR A 362 -8.03 -0.84 5.20
N ALA A 363 -7.81 0.47 5.36
CA ALA A 363 -6.51 1.07 5.11
C ALA A 363 -5.42 0.46 6.01
N GLY A 364 -4.24 0.23 5.46
CA GLY A 364 -3.07 -0.16 6.23
C GLY A 364 -2.63 0.97 7.18
N SER A 365 -2.13 0.61 8.35
CA SER A 365 -1.49 1.59 9.23
C SER A 365 -0.18 2.08 8.63
N ILE A 366 0.17 3.34 8.88
CA ILE A 366 1.46 3.93 8.52
C ILE A 366 2.14 4.53 9.74
N LEU A 367 3.48 4.56 9.69
CA LEU A 367 4.32 5.22 10.67
C LEU A 367 4.90 6.51 10.06
N ALA A 368 4.77 7.63 10.76
CA ALA A 368 5.46 8.88 10.46
C ALA A 368 6.16 9.40 11.72
N GLY A 369 7.47 9.54 11.66
CA GLY A 369 8.29 9.78 12.84
C GLY A 369 8.11 8.67 13.88
N ASP A 370 7.53 9.01 15.01
CA ASP A 370 7.25 8.11 16.14
C ASP A 370 5.74 7.86 16.38
N LYS A 371 4.91 8.11 15.37
CA LYS A 371 3.45 8.03 15.50
C LYS A 371 2.81 7.14 14.44
N ILE A 372 1.79 6.41 14.87
CA ILE A 372 0.98 5.53 14.00
C ILE A 372 -0.27 6.28 13.57
N TYR A 373 -0.56 6.25 12.28
CA TYR A 373 -1.75 6.83 11.66
C TYR A 373 -2.64 5.70 11.13
N ALA A 374 -3.86 5.65 11.60
CA ALA A 374 -4.85 4.65 11.24
C ALA A 374 -6.12 5.32 10.71
N VAL A 375 -6.42 5.12 9.43
CA VAL A 375 -7.55 5.73 8.74
C VAL A 375 -8.76 4.80 8.82
N SER A 376 -9.83 5.29 9.46
CA SER A 376 -11.13 4.61 9.48
C SER A 376 -11.95 5.00 8.26
N ARG A 377 -12.74 4.06 7.76
CA ARG A 377 -13.63 4.27 6.61
C ARG A 377 -14.64 5.40 6.83
N TRP A 378 -15.09 5.62 8.05
CA TRP A 378 -16.12 6.61 8.40
C TRP A 378 -15.80 7.44 9.65
N GLY A 379 -14.95 6.91 10.51
CA GLY A 379 -14.69 7.46 11.84
C GLY A 379 -13.59 8.52 11.87
N GLY A 380 -12.93 8.81 10.75
CA GLY A 380 -11.77 9.71 10.69
C GLY A 380 -10.43 8.98 10.87
N THR A 381 -9.38 9.74 11.15
CA THR A 381 -8.03 9.22 11.33
C THR A 381 -7.60 9.32 12.78
N PHE A 382 -7.14 8.20 13.32
CA PHE A 382 -6.59 8.08 14.67
C PHE A 382 -5.07 8.16 14.61
N VAL A 383 -4.48 9.00 15.45
CA VAL A 383 -3.03 9.12 15.60
C VAL A 383 -2.68 8.70 17.02
N PHE A 384 -1.80 7.72 17.18
CA PHE A 384 -1.33 7.24 18.48
C PHE A 384 0.18 6.99 18.46
N ASN A 385 0.79 6.92 19.64
CA ASN A 385 2.23 6.73 19.77
C ASN A 385 2.67 5.33 19.31
N ALA A 386 3.90 5.23 18.82
CA ALA A 386 4.56 3.98 18.50
C ALA A 386 5.38 3.47 19.71
N ASP A 387 4.70 3.20 20.85
CA ASP A 387 5.31 2.71 22.08
C ASP A 387 4.59 1.47 22.62
N LYS A 388 5.10 0.85 23.68
CA LYS A 388 4.53 -0.34 24.34
C LYS A 388 3.20 -0.05 25.05
N GLU A 389 2.98 1.18 25.47
CA GLU A 389 1.76 1.63 26.12
C GLU A 389 0.98 2.52 25.15
N PHE A 390 -0.32 2.30 25.06
CA PHE A 390 -1.17 3.08 24.16
C PHE A 390 -1.39 4.49 24.67
N LYS A 391 -1.19 5.47 23.77
CA LYS A 391 -1.59 6.85 23.99
C LYS A 391 -2.21 7.40 22.70
N LEU A 392 -3.49 7.69 22.73
CA LEU A 392 -4.14 8.44 21.65
C LEU A 392 -3.65 9.88 21.66
N ILE A 393 -3.07 10.31 20.55
CA ILE A 393 -2.56 11.68 20.36
C ILE A 393 -3.67 12.58 19.81
N SER A 394 -4.40 12.09 18.81
CA SER A 394 -5.50 12.84 18.20
C SER A 394 -6.47 11.90 17.47
N HIS A 395 -7.67 12.42 17.27
CA HIS A 395 -8.71 11.84 16.44
C HIS A 395 -9.24 12.91 15.48
N ASN A 396 -8.88 12.78 14.22
CA ASN A 396 -9.09 13.81 13.20
C ASN A 396 -10.27 13.42 12.30
N LYS A 397 -11.19 14.36 12.07
CA LYS A 397 -12.36 14.18 11.20
C LYS A 397 -12.45 15.32 10.20
N ILE A 398 -12.92 15.02 8.99
CA ILE A 398 -13.30 15.98 7.96
C ILE A 398 -14.82 15.82 7.82
N SER A 399 -15.58 16.54 8.64
CA SER A 399 -17.04 16.36 8.80
C SER A 399 -17.84 16.73 7.55
N THR A 400 -17.24 17.55 6.68
CA THR A 400 -17.83 17.96 5.39
C THR A 400 -17.72 16.90 4.30
N ASP A 401 -16.99 15.79 4.54
CA ASP A 401 -16.89 14.66 3.65
C ASP A 401 -17.52 13.41 4.30
N ASP A 402 -18.72 13.07 3.85
CA ASP A 402 -19.52 11.93 4.31
C ASP A 402 -19.20 10.62 3.57
N SER A 403 -18.22 10.66 2.66
CA SER A 403 -17.81 9.48 1.89
C SER A 403 -16.81 8.60 2.64
N GLN A 404 -16.48 7.44 2.08
CA GLN A 404 -15.58 6.49 2.73
C GLN A 404 -14.11 6.79 2.44
N PHE A 405 -13.25 6.46 3.40
CA PHE A 405 -11.79 6.59 3.30
C PHE A 405 -11.16 5.18 3.29
N HIS A 406 -10.85 4.65 2.13
CA HIS A 406 -10.32 3.29 1.97
C HIS A 406 -8.81 3.24 1.74
N GLY A 407 -8.25 4.28 1.11
CA GLY A 407 -6.84 4.29 0.73
C GLY A 407 -5.90 4.42 1.92
N THR A 408 -4.83 3.64 1.92
CA THR A 408 -3.71 3.88 2.84
C THR A 408 -3.08 5.23 2.50
N PRO A 409 -2.84 6.13 3.46
CA PRO A 409 -2.23 7.42 3.19
C PRO A 409 -0.84 7.31 2.58
N ALA A 410 -0.46 8.35 1.83
CA ALA A 410 0.92 8.55 1.39
C ALA A 410 1.54 9.74 2.13
N LEU A 411 2.86 9.72 2.25
CA LEU A 411 3.63 10.74 2.96
C LEU A 411 4.66 11.35 2.00
N SER A 412 4.87 12.65 2.08
CA SER A 412 5.94 13.32 1.34
C SER A 412 6.24 14.69 1.95
N ASN A 413 7.50 14.96 2.26
CA ASN A 413 7.97 16.28 2.73
C ASN A 413 7.19 16.84 3.93
N GLY A 414 6.89 16.01 4.93
CA GLY A 414 6.13 16.43 6.09
C GLY A 414 4.62 16.59 5.86
N GLU A 415 4.11 16.22 4.70
CA GLU A 415 2.69 16.28 4.35
C GLU A 415 2.05 14.89 4.31
N ILE A 416 0.74 14.81 4.59
CA ILE A 416 -0.09 13.61 4.47
C ILE A 416 -1.01 13.78 3.26
N PHE A 417 -1.07 12.76 2.41
CA PHE A 417 -2.01 12.70 1.30
C PHE A 417 -3.04 11.61 1.59
N LEU A 418 -4.26 12.07 1.87
CA LEU A 418 -5.37 11.23 2.31
C LEU A 418 -6.47 11.24 1.23
N ARG A 419 -6.97 10.05 0.85
CA ARG A 419 -8.08 9.98 -0.09
C ARG A 419 -9.37 9.53 0.56
N SER A 420 -10.48 10.13 0.13
CA SER A 420 -11.82 9.59 0.26
C SER A 420 -12.37 9.11 -1.10
N ASP A 421 -13.60 8.64 -1.15
CA ASP A 421 -14.27 8.35 -2.43
C ASP A 421 -14.51 9.59 -3.28
N LYS A 422 -14.54 10.77 -2.68
CA LYS A 422 -14.84 12.04 -3.35
C LYS A 422 -13.60 12.91 -3.60
N TYR A 423 -12.63 12.87 -2.70
CA TYR A 423 -11.52 13.82 -2.70
C TYR A 423 -10.17 13.19 -2.40
N LEU A 424 -9.14 13.84 -2.90
CA LEU A 424 -7.77 13.73 -2.40
C LEU A 424 -7.46 14.99 -1.59
N TYR A 425 -6.93 14.81 -0.39
CA TYR A 425 -6.56 15.87 0.54
C TYR A 425 -5.05 15.94 0.70
N CYS A 426 -4.49 17.15 0.78
CA CYS A 426 -3.17 17.41 1.31
C CYS A 426 -3.31 18.03 2.71
N ILE A 427 -2.69 17.40 3.68
CA ILE A 427 -2.67 17.83 5.07
C ILE A 427 -1.25 18.27 5.40
N SER A 428 -1.09 19.53 5.79
CA SER A 428 0.19 20.20 6.05
C SER A 428 0.02 21.19 7.20
N GLU A 429 1.07 21.43 7.99
CA GLU A 429 1.16 22.53 8.97
C GLU A 429 1.51 23.84 8.30
#